data_6d90d391f8fa37d6cfa2988b2b845f18
#
_entry.id   6d90d391f8fa37d6cfa2988b2b845f18
#
_cell.length_a   1.000
_cell.length_b   1.000
_cell.length_c   1.000
_cell.angle_alpha   90.00
_cell.angle_beta   90.00
_cell.angle_gamma   90.00
#
_symmetry.space_group_name_H-M   'P 1'
#
loop_
_entity.id
_entity.type
_entity.pdbx_description
1 polymer ?
#
loop_
_entity_poly.entity_id
_entity_poly.type
_entity_poly.pdbx_seq_one_letter_code
_entity_poly.pdbx_strand_id
1 'polypeptide(L)'
;ALSRISLARGGPRDLAVIRDGLREAAALQGLLASHPQAPAELKARGGALGGQDGLIDLLERALAPDLPFQARDGGFVAPGYAPQLDELKGLRDESRRLIAGLQADYVAQTGVASLKIRHNNVLGYFIDVTTANAGKIPTGPDSPYVHRQTLASAVRFSTVALSELEQKILSAADKSLALELEIFAELVGEILAQAEQVAAIAAALADLDVAAALAELAAQCRWVRPQMEDSVVFKIDGGRHPVVEAALAKSQDGDFVANDCDLDADNRIWLVTGPNMAGKSTFLRQNALIALLAQMGSFVPVRAARIGVVDRLFSRVGAADDLARGRSTFMVEMVETAAILNQA
;
A
#
# COMPACT_ATOMS: atom_id res chain seq x y z
N ALA A 1 4.16 -4.02 -2.42
CA ALA A 1 5.34 -4.36 -1.61
C ALA A 1 6.28 -5.29 -2.39
N LEU A 2 5.87 -6.51 -2.81
CA LEU A 2 6.75 -7.49 -3.47
C LEU A 2 7.50 -6.90 -4.68
N SER A 3 6.80 -6.23 -5.59
CA SER A 3 7.42 -5.59 -6.78
C SER A 3 8.46 -4.52 -6.41
N ARG A 4 8.25 -3.78 -5.33
CA ARG A 4 9.23 -2.78 -4.84
C ARG A 4 10.49 -3.47 -4.30
N ILE A 5 10.32 -4.56 -3.56
CA ILE A 5 11.42 -5.37 -3.04
C ILE A 5 12.22 -6.00 -4.17
N SER A 6 11.56 -6.60 -5.16
CA SER A 6 12.23 -7.21 -6.33
C SER A 6 13.04 -6.21 -7.16
N LEU A 7 12.63 -4.93 -7.17
CA LEU A 7 13.33 -3.85 -7.85
C LEU A 7 14.36 -3.11 -6.96
N ALA A 8 14.68 -3.64 -5.78
CA ALA A 8 15.55 -3.01 -4.78
C ALA A 8 15.10 -1.58 -4.37
N ARG A 9 13.79 -1.33 -4.39
CA ARG A 9 13.15 -0.06 -3.99
C ARG A 9 12.29 -0.19 -2.73
N GLY A 10 12.25 -1.39 -2.15
CA GLY A 10 11.51 -1.67 -0.92
C GLY A 10 12.24 -1.18 0.32
N GLY A 11 11.49 -1.00 1.41
CA GLY A 11 11.98 -0.67 2.72
C GLY A 11 11.35 -1.55 3.82
N PRO A 12 11.67 -1.34 5.10
CA PRO A 12 11.16 -2.15 6.21
C PRO A 12 9.62 -2.23 6.25
N ARG A 13 8.93 -1.17 5.86
CA ARG A 13 7.46 -1.15 5.78
C ARG A 13 6.91 -2.09 4.70
N ASP A 14 7.63 -2.31 3.61
CA ASP A 14 7.21 -3.27 2.58
C ASP A 14 7.28 -4.71 3.09
N LEU A 15 8.27 -5.03 3.97
CA LEU A 15 8.35 -6.33 4.65
C LEU A 15 7.13 -6.55 5.56
N ALA A 16 6.76 -5.52 6.33
CA ALA A 16 5.58 -5.59 7.20
C ALA A 16 4.27 -5.75 6.40
N VAL A 17 4.11 -5.05 5.27
CA VAL A 17 2.95 -5.21 4.39
C VAL A 17 2.84 -6.65 3.88
N ILE A 18 3.96 -7.29 3.54
CA ILE A 18 3.96 -8.71 3.12
C ILE A 18 3.59 -9.61 4.31
N ARG A 19 4.22 -9.44 5.47
CA ARG A 19 3.89 -10.18 6.71
C ARG A 19 2.40 -10.10 7.03
N ASP A 20 1.87 -8.88 7.09
CA ASP A 20 0.47 -8.64 7.46
C ASP A 20 -0.49 -9.21 6.42
N GLY A 21 -0.19 -9.05 5.12
CA GLY A 21 -0.97 -9.62 4.04
C GLY A 21 -1.00 -11.15 4.07
N LEU A 22 0.12 -11.80 4.34
CA LEU A 22 0.19 -13.26 4.46
C LEU A 22 -0.55 -13.77 5.70
N ARG A 23 -0.47 -13.05 6.82
CA ARG A 23 -1.19 -13.39 8.05
C ARG A 23 -2.70 -13.29 7.85
N GLU A 24 -3.19 -12.23 7.24
CA GLU A 24 -4.62 -12.06 6.94
C GLU A 24 -5.10 -13.12 5.90
N ALA A 25 -4.24 -13.49 4.93
CA ALA A 25 -4.54 -14.57 4.00
C ALA A 25 -4.71 -15.91 4.72
N ALA A 26 -3.82 -16.25 5.64
CA ALA A 26 -3.92 -17.48 6.45
C ALA A 26 -5.19 -17.46 7.35
N ALA A 27 -5.54 -16.33 7.94
CA ALA A 27 -6.78 -16.18 8.70
C ALA A 27 -8.03 -16.41 7.82
N LEU A 28 -8.04 -15.84 6.60
CA LEU A 28 -9.12 -16.04 5.63
C LEU A 28 -9.20 -17.49 5.16
N GLN A 29 -8.06 -18.18 4.97
CA GLN A 29 -8.02 -19.62 4.70
C GLN A 29 -8.74 -20.41 5.78
N GLY A 30 -8.42 -20.15 7.06
CA GLY A 30 -9.08 -20.79 8.20
C GLY A 30 -10.59 -20.55 8.22
N LEU A 31 -11.02 -19.32 7.91
CA LEU A 31 -12.44 -18.97 7.82
C LEU A 31 -13.14 -19.76 6.71
N LEU A 32 -12.57 -19.81 5.50
CA LEU A 32 -13.15 -20.57 4.38
C LEU A 32 -13.19 -22.07 4.66
N ALA A 33 -12.18 -22.62 5.31
CA ALA A 33 -12.12 -24.02 5.70
C ALA A 33 -13.22 -24.39 6.72
N SER A 34 -13.65 -23.47 7.57
CA SER A 34 -14.73 -23.69 8.52
C SER A 34 -16.13 -23.77 7.88
N HIS A 35 -16.23 -23.50 6.56
CA HIS A 35 -17.49 -23.53 5.80
C HIS A 35 -17.49 -24.68 4.77
N PRO A 36 -17.78 -25.93 5.18
CA PRO A 36 -17.67 -27.10 4.29
C PRO A 36 -18.66 -27.07 3.11
N GLN A 37 -19.70 -26.25 3.19
CA GLN A 37 -20.67 -26.07 2.11
C GLN A 37 -20.31 -24.93 1.14
N ALA A 38 -19.15 -24.27 1.31
CA ALA A 38 -18.70 -23.27 0.38
C ALA A 38 -18.57 -23.84 -1.05
N PRO A 39 -18.87 -23.05 -2.10
CA PRO A 39 -18.68 -23.46 -3.49
C PRO A 39 -17.26 -23.94 -3.78
N ALA A 40 -17.13 -24.87 -4.75
CA ALA A 40 -15.84 -25.46 -5.10
C ALA A 40 -14.77 -24.43 -5.47
N GLU A 41 -15.17 -23.38 -6.19
CA GLU A 41 -14.29 -22.26 -6.57
C GLU A 41 -13.72 -21.53 -5.34
N LEU A 42 -14.55 -21.23 -4.35
CA LEU A 42 -14.10 -20.58 -3.11
C LEU A 42 -13.16 -21.48 -2.32
N LYS A 43 -13.42 -22.79 -2.28
CA LYS A 43 -12.52 -23.76 -1.65
C LYS A 43 -11.17 -23.83 -2.35
N ALA A 44 -11.17 -23.83 -3.69
CA ALA A 44 -9.93 -23.84 -4.47
C ALA A 44 -9.09 -22.59 -4.22
N ARG A 45 -9.72 -21.40 -4.22
CA ARG A 45 -9.04 -20.13 -3.90
C ARG A 45 -8.58 -20.08 -2.44
N GLY A 46 -9.42 -20.53 -1.52
CA GLY A 46 -9.06 -20.65 -0.10
C GLY A 46 -7.86 -21.57 0.12
N GLY A 47 -7.77 -22.68 -0.60
CA GLY A 47 -6.62 -23.59 -0.52
C GLY A 47 -5.28 -22.95 -0.92
N ALA A 48 -5.31 -21.93 -1.78
CA ALA A 48 -4.11 -21.22 -2.23
C ALA A 48 -3.60 -20.14 -1.26
N LEU A 49 -4.33 -19.83 -0.17
CA LEU A 49 -4.02 -18.70 0.72
C LEU A 49 -3.00 -19.00 1.82
N GLY A 50 -2.63 -20.26 2.04
CA GLY A 50 -1.79 -20.67 3.16
C GLY A 50 -0.39 -21.11 2.77
N GLY A 51 0.30 -21.74 3.75
CA GLY A 51 1.60 -22.37 3.55
C GLY A 51 2.80 -21.43 3.71
N GLN A 52 2.59 -20.25 4.32
CA GLN A 52 3.65 -19.26 4.55
C GLN A 52 3.93 -18.99 6.03
N ASP A 53 3.54 -19.91 6.92
CA ASP A 53 3.68 -19.74 8.38
C ASP A 53 5.13 -19.45 8.79
N GLY A 54 6.10 -20.14 8.18
CA GLY A 54 7.51 -19.91 8.46
C GLY A 54 8.01 -18.51 8.09
N LEU A 55 7.52 -17.94 6.97
CA LEU A 55 7.86 -16.58 6.55
C LEU A 55 7.16 -15.54 7.44
N ILE A 56 5.91 -15.80 7.82
CA ILE A 56 5.16 -14.94 8.76
C ILE A 56 5.90 -14.89 10.10
N ASP A 57 6.21 -16.05 10.69
CA ASP A 57 6.94 -16.15 11.97
C ASP A 57 8.30 -15.46 11.93
N LEU A 58 9.04 -15.63 10.83
CA LEU A 58 10.33 -14.97 10.63
C LEU A 58 10.17 -13.44 10.67
N LEU A 59 9.24 -12.91 9.89
CA LEU A 59 9.02 -11.46 9.78
C LEU A 59 8.41 -10.87 11.07
N GLU A 60 7.58 -11.62 11.81
CA GLU A 60 7.04 -11.20 13.10
C GLU A 60 8.14 -11.09 14.17
N ARG A 61 9.06 -12.04 14.20
CA ARG A 61 10.20 -12.00 15.13
C ARG A 61 11.24 -10.94 14.78
N ALA A 62 11.43 -10.69 13.46
CA ALA A 62 12.50 -9.81 13.00
C ALA A 62 12.13 -8.33 13.03
N LEU A 63 10.87 -7.99 12.80
CA LEU A 63 10.45 -6.60 12.60
C LEU A 63 9.96 -5.95 13.89
N ALA A 64 10.49 -4.76 14.19
CA ALA A 64 10.02 -3.93 15.29
C ALA A 64 8.59 -3.39 15.00
N PRO A 65 7.83 -2.96 16.05
CA PRO A 65 6.50 -2.39 15.88
C PRO A 65 6.50 -1.09 15.04
N ASP A 66 7.47 -0.23 15.28
CA ASP A 66 7.62 1.04 14.58
C ASP A 66 8.71 0.92 13.52
N LEU A 67 8.31 1.04 12.24
CA LEU A 67 9.21 0.83 11.11
C LEU A 67 9.54 2.14 10.40
N PRO A 68 10.84 2.44 10.19
CA PRO A 68 11.26 3.57 9.38
C PRO A 68 10.85 3.39 7.92
N PHE A 69 10.92 4.47 7.16
CA PHE A 69 10.62 4.42 5.74
C PHE A 69 11.74 3.73 4.95
N GLN A 70 12.99 3.98 5.32
CA GLN A 70 14.16 3.43 4.65
C GLN A 70 15.00 2.58 5.61
N ALA A 71 15.58 1.48 5.12
CA ALA A 71 16.43 0.60 5.92
C ALA A 71 17.67 1.32 6.50
N ARG A 72 18.21 2.29 5.76
CA ARG A 72 19.35 3.10 6.21
C ARG A 72 19.07 4.00 7.42
N ASP A 73 17.80 4.20 7.77
CA ASP A 73 17.43 4.98 8.96
C ASP A 73 17.60 4.14 10.23
N GLY A 74 17.76 2.82 10.11
CA GLY A 74 17.90 1.87 11.21
C GLY A 74 16.66 1.75 12.09
N GLY A 75 16.74 0.90 13.13
CA GLY A 75 15.71 0.79 14.15
C GLY A 75 14.50 -0.08 13.78
N PHE A 76 14.57 -0.84 12.68
CA PHE A 76 13.48 -1.72 12.25
C PHE A 76 13.58 -3.16 12.76
N VAL A 77 14.74 -3.57 13.28
CA VAL A 77 14.94 -4.91 13.83
C VAL A 77 14.45 -4.95 15.28
N ALA A 78 13.59 -5.93 15.56
CA ALA A 78 13.00 -6.14 16.88
C ALA A 78 14.06 -6.47 17.93
N PRO A 79 13.93 -5.99 19.18
CA PRO A 79 14.79 -6.42 20.28
C PRO A 79 14.71 -7.93 20.49
N GLY A 80 15.85 -8.57 20.74
CA GLY A 80 15.97 -10.01 20.94
C GLY A 80 16.07 -10.84 19.66
N TYR A 81 15.89 -10.24 18.48
CA TYR A 81 16.07 -10.95 17.21
C TYR A 81 17.54 -11.27 16.90
N ALA A 82 18.44 -10.31 17.12
CA ALA A 82 19.86 -10.42 16.88
C ALA A 82 20.65 -9.97 18.12
N PRO A 83 21.18 -10.89 18.96
CA PRO A 83 21.90 -10.55 20.20
C PRO A 83 23.05 -9.58 19.99
N GLN A 84 23.81 -9.73 18.91
CA GLN A 84 24.91 -8.80 18.58
C GLN A 84 24.42 -7.37 18.32
N LEU A 85 23.26 -7.21 17.71
CA LEU A 85 22.64 -5.91 17.48
C LEU A 85 22.19 -5.28 18.80
N ASP A 86 21.62 -6.09 19.70
CA ASP A 86 21.19 -5.63 21.01
C ASP A 86 22.39 -5.18 21.86
N GLU A 87 23.52 -5.89 21.81
CA GLU A 87 24.77 -5.48 22.45
C GLU A 87 25.25 -4.12 21.90
N LEU A 88 25.26 -3.93 20.58
CA LEU A 88 25.66 -2.67 19.94
C LEU A 88 24.74 -1.51 20.32
N LYS A 89 23.44 -1.75 20.38
CA LYS A 89 22.44 -0.78 20.84
C LYS A 89 22.61 -0.47 22.33
N GLY A 90 22.89 -1.48 23.14
CA GLY A 90 23.21 -1.34 24.57
C GLY A 90 24.44 -0.47 24.81
N LEU A 91 25.53 -0.68 24.08
CA LEU A 91 26.73 0.16 24.14
C LEU A 91 26.43 1.63 23.80
N ARG A 92 25.55 1.90 22.85
CA ARG A 92 25.11 3.27 22.54
C ARG A 92 24.37 3.92 23.72
N ASP A 93 23.49 3.20 24.39
CA ASP A 93 22.73 3.71 25.53
C ASP A 93 23.58 3.82 26.80
N GLU A 94 24.51 2.90 27.02
CA GLU A 94 25.53 3.00 28.08
C GLU A 94 26.46 4.20 27.85
N SER A 95 26.79 4.51 26.62
CA SER A 95 27.58 5.68 26.24
C SER A 95 26.94 7.00 26.69
N ARG A 96 25.62 7.12 26.67
CA ARG A 96 24.90 8.29 27.22
C ARG A 96 25.11 8.42 28.73
N ARG A 97 25.13 7.31 29.46
CA ARG A 97 25.42 7.29 30.91
C ARG A 97 26.88 7.65 31.21
N LEU A 98 27.78 7.14 30.36
CA LEU A 98 29.20 7.47 30.47
C LEU A 98 29.50 8.95 30.19
N ILE A 99 28.83 9.55 29.18
CA ILE A 99 28.92 11.00 28.92
C ILE A 99 28.38 11.80 30.10
N ALA A 100 27.26 11.41 30.71
CA ALA A 100 26.70 12.08 31.86
C ALA A 100 27.62 11.92 33.10
N GLY A 101 28.20 10.75 33.29
CA GLY A 101 29.24 10.51 34.34
C GLY A 101 30.47 11.38 34.12
N LEU A 102 31.01 11.38 32.90
CA LEU A 102 32.19 12.19 32.55
C LEU A 102 31.91 13.69 32.72
N GLN A 103 30.72 14.16 32.44
CA GLN A 103 30.31 15.54 32.71
C GLN A 103 30.31 15.83 34.22
N ALA A 104 29.80 14.93 35.05
CA ALA A 104 29.80 15.10 36.49
C ALA A 104 31.25 15.15 37.06
N ASP A 105 32.14 14.30 36.54
CA ASP A 105 33.54 14.28 36.90
C ASP A 105 34.24 15.61 36.54
N TYR A 106 33.97 16.13 35.34
CA TYR A 106 34.54 17.42 34.94
C TYR A 106 34.01 18.59 35.77
N VAL A 107 32.72 18.56 36.13
CA VAL A 107 32.15 19.54 37.06
C VAL A 107 32.84 19.49 38.43
N ALA A 108 33.06 18.29 38.95
CA ALA A 108 33.76 18.10 40.25
C ALA A 108 35.24 18.56 40.20
N GLN A 109 35.94 18.22 39.11
CA GLN A 109 37.37 18.59 38.95
C GLN A 109 37.58 20.10 38.73
N THR A 110 36.69 20.75 37.99
CA THR A 110 36.85 22.17 37.63
C THR A 110 36.12 23.13 38.55
N GLY A 111 35.19 22.66 39.37
CA GLY A 111 34.30 23.49 40.19
C GLY A 111 33.32 24.34 39.36
N VAL A 112 33.14 24.07 38.07
CA VAL A 112 32.26 24.81 37.16
C VAL A 112 30.91 24.09 37.02
N ALA A 113 29.93 24.42 37.85
CA ALA A 113 28.63 23.80 37.86
C ALA A 113 27.86 23.99 36.54
N SER A 114 28.18 25.02 35.76
CA SER A 114 27.51 25.30 34.44
C SER A 114 28.15 24.56 33.26
N LEU A 115 29.23 23.81 33.49
CA LEU A 115 29.88 23.00 32.46
C LEU A 115 28.93 21.96 31.91
N LYS A 116 28.83 21.86 30.55
CA LYS A 116 28.04 20.84 29.87
C LYS A 116 28.85 20.20 28.76
N ILE A 117 28.67 18.90 28.60
CA ILE A 117 29.11 18.21 27.39
C ILE A 117 27.99 18.33 26.34
N ARG A 118 28.35 18.83 25.17
CA ARG A 118 27.43 19.01 24.02
C ARG A 118 28.05 18.36 22.80
N HIS A 119 27.20 18.15 21.78
CA HIS A 119 27.59 17.59 20.49
C HIS A 119 27.15 18.51 19.34
N ASN A 120 28.00 18.64 18.32
CA ASN A 120 27.63 19.18 17.02
C ASN A 120 28.40 18.46 15.88
N ASN A 121 27.95 18.63 14.65
CA ASN A 121 28.54 17.93 13.49
C ASN A 121 29.94 18.39 13.08
N VAL A 122 30.46 19.49 13.66
CA VAL A 122 31.77 20.05 13.30
C VAL A 122 32.84 19.63 14.31
N LEU A 123 32.53 19.67 15.60
CA LEU A 123 33.46 19.41 16.69
C LEU A 123 33.29 18.04 17.35
N GLY A 124 32.17 17.34 17.00
CA GLY A 124 31.76 16.15 17.74
C GLY A 124 31.31 16.51 19.17
N TYR A 125 31.67 15.69 20.14
CA TYR A 125 31.46 15.99 21.57
C TYR A 125 32.48 16.99 22.09
N PHE A 126 32.01 18.02 22.79
CA PHE A 126 32.85 19.05 23.38
C PHE A 126 32.28 19.50 24.74
N ILE A 127 33.17 19.99 25.57
CA ILE A 127 32.88 20.61 26.84
C ILE A 127 32.62 22.10 26.61
N ASP A 128 31.39 22.56 26.90
CA ASP A 128 30.93 23.93 26.71
C ASP A 128 30.93 24.67 28.05
N VAL A 129 31.73 25.74 28.17
CA VAL A 129 31.86 26.54 29.37
C VAL A 129 31.66 28.02 29.05
N THR A 130 30.91 28.73 29.85
CA THR A 130 30.70 30.17 29.65
C THR A 130 32.02 30.93 29.71
N THR A 131 32.17 32.02 28.95
CA THR A 131 33.39 32.85 28.93
C THR A 131 33.80 33.31 30.33
N ALA A 132 32.83 33.62 31.21
CA ALA A 132 33.09 34.00 32.60
C ALA A 132 33.74 32.89 33.44
N ASN A 133 33.53 31.64 33.13
CA ASN A 133 34.06 30.50 33.86
C ASN A 133 35.24 29.81 33.14
N ALA A 134 35.56 30.23 31.92
CA ALA A 134 36.63 29.62 31.13
C ALA A 134 38.01 29.65 31.82
N GLY A 135 38.31 30.70 32.57
CA GLY A 135 39.55 30.82 33.33
C GLY A 135 39.68 29.84 34.50
N LYS A 136 38.61 29.10 34.86
CA LYS A 136 38.66 28.03 35.89
C LYS A 136 39.07 26.68 35.31
N ILE A 137 39.04 26.53 33.99
CA ILE A 137 39.47 25.31 33.33
C ILE A 137 41.02 25.33 33.28
N PRO A 138 41.70 24.33 33.83
CA PRO A 138 43.16 24.24 33.75
C PRO A 138 43.59 24.23 32.26
N THR A 139 44.52 25.09 31.91
CA THR A 139 45.12 25.12 30.56
C THR A 139 46.65 25.11 30.73
N GLY A 140 47.34 24.18 30.06
CA GLY A 140 48.78 24.03 30.14
C GLY A 140 49.24 22.72 29.53
N PRO A 141 50.59 22.48 29.49
CA PRO A 141 51.13 21.27 28.85
C PRO A 141 50.65 19.97 29.51
N ASP A 142 50.40 19.98 30.82
CA ASP A 142 49.94 18.81 31.58
C ASP A 142 48.44 18.77 31.82
N SER A 143 47.68 19.68 31.21
CA SER A 143 46.22 19.73 31.36
C SER A 143 45.52 18.67 30.48
N PRO A 144 44.52 17.95 31.02
CA PRO A 144 43.70 17.07 30.20
C PRO A 144 42.78 17.83 29.25
N TYR A 145 42.55 19.15 29.46
CA TYR A 145 41.65 19.97 28.68
C TYR A 145 42.36 20.64 27.52
N VAL A 146 41.96 20.27 26.31
CA VAL A 146 42.47 20.83 25.05
C VAL A 146 41.47 21.88 24.53
N HIS A 147 41.94 23.14 24.39
CA HIS A 147 41.13 24.20 23.79
C HIS A 147 40.75 23.88 22.34
N ARG A 148 39.47 24.04 21.97
CA ARG A 148 38.97 23.79 20.62
C ARG A 148 38.49 25.07 19.92
N GLN A 149 37.69 25.89 20.62
CA GLN A 149 37.08 27.06 20.03
C GLN A 149 36.71 28.10 21.09
N THR A 150 36.87 29.38 20.79
CA THR A 150 36.36 30.50 21.59
C THR A 150 35.22 31.18 20.80
N LEU A 151 34.07 31.35 21.44
CA LEU A 151 32.92 32.08 20.97
C LEU A 151 32.66 33.29 21.85
N ALA A 152 31.80 34.22 21.44
CA ALA A 152 31.50 35.41 22.24
C ALA A 152 30.91 35.08 23.63
N SER A 153 30.18 34.01 23.80
CA SER A 153 29.47 33.62 25.02
C SER A 153 30.03 32.35 25.70
N ALA A 154 30.91 31.61 25.04
CA ALA A 154 31.38 30.30 25.52
C ALA A 154 32.78 29.97 25.00
N VAL A 155 33.51 29.13 25.76
CA VAL A 155 34.76 28.51 25.33
C VAL A 155 34.57 27.01 25.34
N ARG A 156 35.05 26.35 24.29
CA ARG A 156 34.88 24.92 24.05
C ARG A 156 36.22 24.18 24.22
N PHE A 157 36.14 23.10 24.95
CA PHE A 157 37.30 22.23 25.23
C PHE A 157 36.99 20.80 24.84
N SER A 158 38.01 19.96 24.71
CA SER A 158 37.91 18.52 24.60
C SER A 158 38.91 17.87 25.54
N THR A 159 38.77 16.58 25.77
CA THR A 159 39.77 15.76 26.48
C THR A 159 40.00 14.48 25.68
N VAL A 160 41.12 13.80 25.96
CA VAL A 160 41.40 12.48 25.34
C VAL A 160 40.30 11.48 25.70
N ALA A 161 39.87 11.42 26.96
CA ALA A 161 38.81 10.53 27.41
C ALA A 161 37.48 10.79 26.70
N LEU A 162 37.10 12.06 26.46
CA LEU A 162 35.90 12.41 25.75
C LEU A 162 35.97 12.01 24.25
N SER A 163 37.14 12.20 23.63
CA SER A 163 37.40 11.81 22.24
C SER A 163 37.38 10.29 22.03
N GLU A 164 37.97 9.52 22.97
CA GLU A 164 37.91 8.05 22.94
C GLU A 164 36.47 7.52 23.10
N LEU A 165 35.71 8.12 24.02
CA LEU A 165 34.32 7.76 24.23
C LEU A 165 33.50 8.06 22.97
N GLU A 166 33.71 9.20 22.31
CA GLU A 166 33.09 9.55 21.05
C GLU A 166 33.37 8.52 19.95
N GLN A 167 34.63 8.12 19.80
CA GLN A 167 35.01 7.10 18.82
C GLN A 167 34.32 5.76 19.07
N LYS A 168 34.17 5.35 20.33
CA LYS A 168 33.41 4.13 20.67
C LYS A 168 31.93 4.25 20.30
N ILE A 169 31.29 5.40 20.57
CA ILE A 169 29.89 5.65 20.25
C ILE A 169 29.65 5.60 18.72
N LEU A 170 30.49 6.31 17.96
CA LEU A 170 30.37 6.35 16.49
C LEU A 170 30.61 4.96 15.88
N SER A 171 31.63 4.24 16.32
CA SER A 171 31.91 2.87 15.86
C SER A 171 30.75 1.91 16.17
N ALA A 172 30.13 2.02 17.36
CA ALA A 172 28.96 1.18 17.69
C ALA A 172 27.73 1.50 16.86
N ALA A 173 27.48 2.79 16.57
CA ALA A 173 26.38 3.22 15.72
C ALA A 173 26.55 2.73 14.27
N ASP A 174 27.74 2.89 13.71
CA ASP A 174 28.03 2.44 12.33
C ASP A 174 27.91 0.92 12.19
N LYS A 175 28.47 0.17 13.17
CA LYS A 175 28.35 -1.30 13.20
C LYS A 175 26.92 -1.77 13.40
N SER A 176 26.14 -1.09 14.25
CA SER A 176 24.72 -1.39 14.43
C SER A 176 23.94 -1.21 13.14
N LEU A 177 24.14 -0.10 12.43
CA LEU A 177 23.49 0.16 11.15
C LEU A 177 23.90 -0.86 10.07
N ALA A 178 25.21 -1.18 9.98
CA ALA A 178 25.70 -2.17 9.02
C ALA A 178 25.03 -3.53 9.26
N LEU A 179 24.94 -3.99 10.52
CA LEU A 179 24.28 -5.26 10.86
C LEU A 179 22.77 -5.22 10.57
N GLU A 180 22.10 -4.09 10.83
CA GLU A 180 20.69 -3.96 10.45
C GLU A 180 20.49 -4.04 8.94
N LEU A 181 21.38 -3.48 8.12
CA LEU A 181 21.32 -3.58 6.66
C LEU A 181 21.59 -5.01 6.15
N GLU A 182 22.48 -5.76 6.80
CA GLU A 182 22.69 -7.18 6.51
C GLU A 182 21.41 -7.99 6.81
N ILE A 183 20.81 -7.81 7.98
CA ILE A 183 19.55 -8.45 8.35
C ILE A 183 18.45 -8.07 7.35
N PHE A 184 18.37 -6.80 6.92
CA PHE A 184 17.42 -6.40 5.88
C PHE A 184 17.61 -7.17 4.58
N ALA A 185 18.85 -7.33 4.13
CA ALA A 185 19.16 -8.07 2.91
C ALA A 185 18.80 -9.56 3.04
N GLU A 186 19.02 -10.17 4.19
CA GLU A 186 18.63 -11.55 4.49
C GLU A 186 17.09 -11.71 4.42
N LEU A 187 16.33 -10.84 5.11
CA LEU A 187 14.88 -10.88 5.09
C LEU A 187 14.30 -10.66 3.69
N VAL A 188 14.89 -9.77 2.91
CA VAL A 188 14.54 -9.58 1.49
C VAL A 188 14.81 -10.86 0.70
N GLY A 189 15.96 -11.53 0.93
CA GLY A 189 16.31 -12.80 0.30
C GLY A 189 15.28 -13.90 0.56
N GLU A 190 14.83 -14.03 1.82
CA GLU A 190 13.82 -15.01 2.22
C GLU A 190 12.45 -14.77 1.53
N ILE A 191 12.04 -13.49 1.42
CA ILE A 191 10.82 -13.13 0.69
C ILE A 191 10.96 -13.43 -0.81
N LEU A 192 12.10 -13.10 -1.41
CA LEU A 192 12.33 -13.33 -2.85
C LEU A 192 12.43 -14.80 -3.19
N ALA A 193 12.96 -15.63 -2.31
CA ALA A 193 12.97 -17.09 -2.46
C ALA A 193 11.55 -17.68 -2.55
N GLN A 194 10.55 -17.00 -1.99
CA GLN A 194 9.15 -17.42 -1.98
C GLN A 194 8.24 -16.50 -2.82
N ALA A 195 8.83 -15.71 -3.74
CA ALA A 195 8.11 -14.66 -4.48
C ALA A 195 6.93 -15.20 -5.31
N GLU A 196 7.07 -16.39 -5.91
CA GLU A 196 5.99 -17.01 -6.69
C GLU A 196 4.78 -17.36 -5.81
N GLN A 197 5.02 -17.93 -4.63
CA GLN A 197 3.97 -18.28 -3.68
C GLN A 197 3.28 -17.02 -3.14
N VAL A 198 4.04 -16.01 -2.77
CA VAL A 198 3.50 -14.71 -2.32
C VAL A 198 2.65 -14.07 -3.42
N ALA A 199 3.09 -14.13 -4.67
CA ALA A 199 2.33 -13.63 -5.82
C ALA A 199 1.04 -14.43 -6.06
N ALA A 200 1.09 -15.76 -5.93
CA ALA A 200 -0.08 -16.63 -6.06
C ALA A 200 -1.14 -16.33 -4.97
N ILE A 201 -0.70 -16.15 -3.72
CA ILE A 201 -1.58 -15.74 -2.62
C ILE A 201 -2.23 -14.39 -2.92
N ALA A 202 -1.45 -13.40 -3.38
CA ALA A 202 -1.96 -12.08 -3.73
C ALA A 202 -3.00 -12.15 -4.87
N ALA A 203 -2.80 -13.00 -5.88
CA ALA A 203 -3.76 -13.23 -6.95
C ALA A 203 -5.04 -13.89 -6.42
N ALA A 204 -4.94 -14.89 -5.55
CA ALA A 204 -6.10 -15.54 -4.95
C ALA A 204 -6.90 -14.56 -4.06
N LEU A 205 -6.24 -13.70 -3.30
CA LEU A 205 -6.88 -12.63 -2.53
C LEU A 205 -7.63 -11.65 -3.43
N ALA A 206 -7.02 -11.25 -4.56
CA ALA A 206 -7.64 -10.34 -5.51
C ALA A 206 -8.91 -10.94 -6.14
N ASP A 207 -8.87 -12.23 -6.50
CA ASP A 207 -10.04 -12.94 -7.01
C ASP A 207 -11.18 -13.01 -5.97
N LEU A 208 -10.84 -13.28 -4.71
CA LEU A 208 -11.82 -13.33 -3.61
C LEU A 208 -12.40 -11.95 -3.30
N ASP A 209 -11.58 -10.90 -3.32
CA ASP A 209 -12.02 -9.52 -3.10
C ASP A 209 -13.02 -9.07 -4.17
N VAL A 210 -12.71 -9.30 -5.44
CA VAL A 210 -13.62 -9.02 -6.56
C VAL A 210 -14.90 -9.82 -6.44
N ALA A 211 -14.83 -11.11 -6.15
CA ALA A 211 -16.00 -11.96 -5.99
C ALA A 211 -16.89 -11.50 -4.83
N ALA A 212 -16.30 -11.14 -3.69
CA ALA A 212 -17.02 -10.63 -2.53
C ALA A 212 -17.70 -9.30 -2.83
N ALA A 213 -16.98 -8.35 -3.46
CA ALA A 213 -17.52 -7.05 -3.82
C ALA A 213 -18.70 -7.16 -4.82
N LEU A 214 -18.58 -8.01 -5.83
CA LEU A 214 -19.66 -8.26 -6.80
C LEU A 214 -20.86 -8.97 -6.16
N ALA A 215 -20.62 -9.91 -5.24
CA ALA A 215 -21.68 -10.60 -4.51
C ALA A 215 -22.46 -9.66 -3.58
N GLU A 216 -21.74 -8.80 -2.85
CA GLU A 216 -22.35 -7.78 -1.99
C GLU A 216 -23.20 -6.80 -2.82
N LEU A 217 -22.65 -6.28 -3.91
CA LEU A 217 -23.38 -5.40 -4.83
C LEU A 217 -24.64 -6.08 -5.39
N ALA A 218 -24.53 -7.34 -5.80
CA ALA A 218 -25.66 -8.12 -6.31
C ALA A 218 -26.77 -8.28 -5.25
N ALA A 219 -26.39 -8.58 -4.01
CA ALA A 219 -27.34 -8.73 -2.90
C ALA A 219 -28.02 -7.40 -2.56
N GLN A 220 -27.26 -6.31 -2.43
CA GLN A 220 -27.79 -4.99 -2.10
C GLN A 220 -28.70 -4.42 -3.19
N CYS A 221 -28.33 -4.59 -4.47
CA CYS A 221 -29.05 -4.05 -5.60
C CYS A 221 -30.06 -5.03 -6.24
N ARG A 222 -30.25 -6.22 -5.64
CA ARG A 222 -31.16 -7.25 -6.15
C ARG A 222 -30.86 -7.60 -7.62
N TRP A 223 -29.58 -7.80 -7.93
CA TRP A 223 -29.14 -8.27 -9.23
C TRP A 223 -29.25 -9.79 -9.32
N VAL A 224 -29.42 -10.28 -10.51
CA VAL A 224 -29.68 -11.70 -10.78
C VAL A 224 -28.55 -12.29 -11.63
N ARG A 225 -28.23 -13.56 -11.42
CA ARG A 225 -27.24 -14.29 -12.22
C ARG A 225 -27.77 -14.46 -13.66
N PRO A 226 -27.07 -13.92 -14.69
CA PRO A 226 -27.45 -14.15 -16.08
C PRO A 226 -27.16 -15.59 -16.50
N GLN A 227 -27.95 -16.13 -17.41
CA GLN A 227 -27.63 -17.37 -18.12
C GLN A 227 -26.76 -17.02 -19.32
N MET A 228 -25.49 -17.46 -19.27
CA MET A 228 -24.54 -17.27 -20.37
C MET A 228 -24.65 -18.45 -21.35
N GLU A 229 -24.68 -18.14 -22.69
CA GLU A 229 -24.85 -19.14 -23.74
C GLU A 229 -23.83 -18.92 -24.86
N ASP A 230 -23.47 -20.00 -25.53
CA ASP A 230 -22.71 -19.94 -26.78
C ASP A 230 -23.67 -19.79 -27.98
N SER A 231 -24.30 -18.61 -28.06
CA SER A 231 -25.30 -18.26 -29.06
C SER A 231 -25.37 -16.77 -29.28
N VAL A 232 -26.09 -16.28 -30.28
CA VAL A 232 -26.31 -14.85 -30.57
C VAL A 232 -27.53 -14.27 -29.84
N VAL A 233 -27.89 -14.81 -28.68
CA VAL A 233 -29.03 -14.35 -27.89
C VAL A 233 -28.67 -13.18 -26.99
N PHE A 234 -29.53 -12.17 -26.93
CA PHE A 234 -29.51 -11.10 -25.93
C PHE A 234 -30.96 -10.82 -25.48
N LYS A 235 -31.35 -11.58 -24.46
CA LYS A 235 -32.71 -11.57 -23.95
C LYS A 235 -32.74 -11.10 -22.52
N ILE A 236 -33.34 -9.94 -22.29
CA ILE A 236 -33.41 -9.25 -20.99
C ILE A 236 -34.87 -9.11 -20.60
N ASP A 237 -35.22 -9.61 -19.44
CA ASP A 237 -36.50 -9.38 -18.80
C ASP A 237 -36.32 -8.45 -17.61
N GLY A 238 -37.02 -7.33 -17.61
CA GLY A 238 -37.02 -6.34 -16.54
C GLY A 238 -35.65 -5.70 -16.29
N GLY A 239 -34.95 -5.32 -17.38
CA GLY A 239 -33.65 -4.64 -17.29
C GLY A 239 -33.73 -3.26 -16.62
N ARG A 240 -32.77 -2.93 -15.82
CA ARG A 240 -32.67 -1.65 -15.08
C ARG A 240 -31.32 -1.02 -15.35
N HIS A 241 -31.26 0.31 -15.37
CA HIS A 241 -29.99 1.03 -15.54
C HIS A 241 -29.33 1.23 -14.17
N PRO A 242 -28.20 0.58 -13.85
CA PRO A 242 -27.64 0.56 -12.49
C PRO A 242 -27.36 1.94 -11.93
N VAL A 243 -26.84 2.86 -12.73
CA VAL A 243 -26.49 4.21 -12.28
C VAL A 243 -27.74 5.08 -12.09
N VAL A 244 -28.70 4.99 -13.00
CA VAL A 244 -29.95 5.78 -12.90
C VAL A 244 -30.82 5.27 -11.76
N GLU A 245 -30.95 3.95 -11.60
CA GLU A 245 -31.66 3.34 -10.47
C GLU A 245 -31.03 3.80 -9.12
N ALA A 246 -29.71 3.76 -9.00
CA ALA A 246 -29.02 4.21 -7.80
C ALA A 246 -29.20 5.73 -7.53
N ALA A 247 -29.26 6.54 -8.58
CA ALA A 247 -29.53 7.98 -8.46
C ALA A 247 -30.96 8.25 -7.98
N LEU A 248 -31.97 7.59 -8.59
CA LEU A 248 -33.36 7.71 -8.18
C LEU A 248 -33.57 7.27 -6.72
N ALA A 249 -32.95 6.17 -6.31
CA ALA A 249 -33.02 5.70 -4.93
C ALA A 249 -32.45 6.71 -3.92
N LYS A 250 -31.43 7.49 -4.30
CA LYS A 250 -30.84 8.55 -3.44
C LYS A 250 -31.72 9.81 -3.38
N SER A 251 -32.32 10.21 -4.51
CA SER A 251 -33.15 11.41 -4.59
C SER A 251 -34.59 11.19 -4.13
N GLN A 252 -35.01 9.95 -3.93
CA GLN A 252 -36.39 9.54 -3.63
C GLN A 252 -37.40 10.00 -4.71
N ASP A 253 -36.95 10.12 -5.97
CA ASP A 253 -37.79 10.55 -7.11
C ASP A 253 -38.59 9.42 -7.74
N GLY A 254 -38.80 8.33 -7.04
CA GLY A 254 -39.55 7.16 -7.51
C GLY A 254 -38.65 6.02 -7.98
N ASP A 255 -39.30 4.95 -8.46
CA ASP A 255 -38.62 3.73 -8.92
C ASP A 255 -38.25 3.81 -10.40
N PHE A 256 -37.15 3.13 -10.74
CA PHE A 256 -36.74 2.96 -12.15
C PHE A 256 -37.75 2.05 -12.88
N VAL A 257 -38.26 2.51 -14.02
CA VAL A 257 -39.13 1.69 -14.87
C VAL A 257 -38.31 0.69 -15.66
N ALA A 258 -38.45 -0.59 -15.32
CA ALA A 258 -37.74 -1.68 -15.97
C ALA A 258 -38.14 -1.86 -17.44
N ASN A 259 -37.20 -2.28 -18.28
CA ASN A 259 -37.38 -2.45 -19.71
C ASN A 259 -36.93 -3.82 -20.19
N ASP A 260 -37.63 -4.42 -21.11
CA ASP A 260 -37.25 -5.68 -21.74
C ASP A 260 -36.45 -5.43 -23.04
N CYS A 261 -35.61 -6.39 -23.41
CA CYS A 261 -34.93 -6.43 -24.71
C CYS A 261 -34.88 -7.87 -25.20
N ASP A 262 -35.25 -8.11 -26.45
CA ASP A 262 -35.28 -9.46 -27.04
C ASP A 262 -34.61 -9.43 -28.42
N LEU A 263 -33.33 -9.79 -28.46
CA LEU A 263 -32.54 -9.93 -29.68
C LEU A 263 -32.03 -11.37 -29.79
N ASP A 264 -32.17 -11.94 -31.00
CA ASP A 264 -31.69 -13.29 -31.31
C ASP A 264 -31.30 -13.42 -32.81
N ALA A 265 -31.12 -14.62 -33.29
CA ALA A 265 -30.72 -14.89 -34.66
C ALA A 265 -31.72 -14.36 -35.69
N ASP A 266 -32.98 -14.36 -35.35
CA ASP A 266 -34.09 -13.96 -36.27
C ASP A 266 -34.45 -12.48 -36.12
N ASN A 267 -34.23 -11.90 -34.92
CA ASN A 267 -34.53 -10.52 -34.56
C ASN A 267 -33.27 -9.79 -34.08
N ARG A 268 -32.42 -9.36 -35.02
CA ARG A 268 -31.08 -8.81 -34.72
C ARG A 268 -31.05 -7.31 -34.53
N ILE A 269 -32.09 -6.59 -34.94
CA ILE A 269 -32.08 -5.12 -34.92
C ILE A 269 -33.38 -4.60 -34.31
N TRP A 270 -33.23 -3.72 -33.32
CA TRP A 270 -34.33 -2.94 -32.80
C TRP A 270 -34.22 -1.48 -33.22
N LEU A 271 -35.29 -0.93 -33.80
CA LEU A 271 -35.43 0.50 -34.05
C LEU A 271 -36.18 1.15 -32.90
N VAL A 272 -35.46 1.85 -32.03
CA VAL A 272 -36.03 2.52 -30.87
C VAL A 272 -36.34 3.97 -31.17
N THR A 273 -37.65 4.32 -31.24
CA THR A 273 -38.14 5.66 -31.54
C THR A 273 -38.86 6.27 -30.34
N GLY A 274 -39.07 7.59 -30.35
CA GLY A 274 -39.78 8.31 -29.30
C GLY A 274 -39.29 9.75 -29.13
N PRO A 275 -39.98 10.57 -28.31
CA PRO A 275 -39.63 11.97 -28.10
C PRO A 275 -38.26 12.12 -27.39
N ASN A 276 -37.71 13.32 -27.45
CA ASN A 276 -36.48 13.62 -26.72
C ASN A 276 -36.73 13.51 -25.20
N MET A 277 -35.72 13.08 -24.46
CA MET A 277 -35.76 12.82 -23.01
C MET A 277 -36.71 11.67 -22.57
N ALA A 278 -37.24 10.87 -23.49
CA ALA A 278 -38.09 9.71 -23.19
C ALA A 278 -37.29 8.45 -22.77
N GLY A 279 -36.01 8.57 -22.46
CA GLY A 279 -35.19 7.43 -21.96
C GLY A 279 -34.53 6.57 -23.04
N LYS A 280 -34.62 6.91 -24.36
CA LYS A 280 -33.96 6.12 -25.42
C LYS A 280 -32.47 5.85 -25.16
N SER A 281 -31.72 6.89 -24.85
CA SER A 281 -30.29 6.79 -24.56
C SER A 281 -30.02 6.01 -23.27
N THR A 282 -30.89 6.11 -22.27
CA THR A 282 -30.83 5.33 -21.03
C THR A 282 -31.02 3.86 -21.32
N PHE A 283 -31.99 3.49 -22.15
CA PHE A 283 -32.26 2.12 -22.59
C PHE A 283 -31.04 1.50 -23.32
N LEU A 284 -30.43 2.23 -24.26
CA LEU A 284 -29.25 1.74 -24.98
C LEU A 284 -28.07 1.52 -24.05
N ARG A 285 -27.80 2.48 -23.16
CA ARG A 285 -26.72 2.37 -22.16
C ARG A 285 -26.99 1.26 -21.14
N GLN A 286 -28.24 1.09 -20.71
CA GLN A 286 -28.67 -0.01 -19.85
C GLN A 286 -28.25 -1.37 -20.43
N ASN A 287 -28.64 -1.64 -21.68
CA ASN A 287 -28.35 -2.91 -22.35
C ASN A 287 -26.83 -3.11 -22.55
N ALA A 288 -26.10 -2.06 -22.90
CA ALA A 288 -24.67 -2.11 -23.02
C ALA A 288 -23.97 -2.44 -21.65
N LEU A 289 -24.44 -1.82 -20.56
CA LEU A 289 -23.93 -2.11 -19.22
C LEU A 289 -24.28 -3.52 -18.75
N ILE A 290 -25.50 -4.00 -19.02
CA ILE A 290 -25.91 -5.38 -18.71
C ILE A 290 -25.03 -6.37 -19.46
N ALA A 291 -24.76 -6.15 -20.75
CA ALA A 291 -23.89 -6.99 -21.56
C ALA A 291 -22.46 -7.01 -20.95
N LEU A 292 -21.89 -5.84 -20.64
CA LEU A 292 -20.56 -5.71 -20.06
C LEU A 292 -20.45 -6.42 -18.70
N LEU A 293 -21.41 -6.19 -17.81
CA LEU A 293 -21.44 -6.84 -16.48
C LEU A 293 -21.53 -8.36 -16.61
N ALA A 294 -22.37 -8.87 -17.51
CA ALA A 294 -22.49 -10.29 -17.75
C ALA A 294 -21.18 -10.91 -18.27
N GLN A 295 -20.51 -10.26 -19.25
CA GLN A 295 -19.24 -10.75 -19.80
C GLN A 295 -18.11 -10.77 -18.76
N MET A 296 -18.11 -9.86 -17.79
CA MET A 296 -17.10 -9.86 -16.73
C MET A 296 -17.41 -10.83 -15.57
N GLY A 297 -18.50 -11.61 -15.67
CA GLY A 297 -18.87 -12.60 -14.65
C GLY A 297 -19.68 -12.03 -13.47
N SER A 298 -20.18 -10.81 -13.57
CA SER A 298 -21.05 -10.20 -12.56
C SER A 298 -22.49 -10.67 -12.67
N PHE A 299 -23.26 -10.56 -11.60
CA PHE A 299 -24.72 -10.52 -11.67
C PHE A 299 -25.16 -9.22 -12.34
N VAL A 300 -26.38 -9.16 -12.86
CA VAL A 300 -26.89 -8.06 -13.67
C VAL A 300 -28.21 -7.50 -13.15
N PRO A 301 -28.49 -6.22 -13.36
CA PRO A 301 -29.71 -5.54 -12.88
C PRO A 301 -30.96 -5.89 -13.73
N VAL A 302 -31.44 -7.12 -13.62
CA VAL A 302 -32.55 -7.65 -14.37
C VAL A 302 -33.47 -8.54 -13.51
N ARG A 303 -34.64 -8.94 -14.01
CA ARG A 303 -35.43 -10.06 -13.44
C ARG A 303 -34.89 -11.40 -13.92
N ALA A 304 -34.58 -11.49 -15.22
CA ALA A 304 -33.94 -12.64 -15.83
C ALA A 304 -33.15 -12.20 -17.07
N ALA A 305 -32.09 -12.91 -17.42
CA ALA A 305 -31.32 -12.66 -18.63
C ALA A 305 -30.74 -13.94 -19.21
N ARG A 306 -30.79 -14.04 -20.57
CA ARG A 306 -30.04 -15.01 -21.36
C ARG A 306 -29.19 -14.22 -22.34
N ILE A 307 -27.87 -14.39 -22.26
CA ILE A 307 -26.92 -13.54 -22.97
C ILE A 307 -25.85 -14.43 -23.60
N GLY A 308 -25.66 -14.26 -24.91
CA GLY A 308 -24.57 -14.88 -25.64
C GLY A 308 -23.22 -14.27 -25.26
N VAL A 309 -22.15 -15.06 -25.41
CA VAL A 309 -20.78 -14.53 -25.30
C VAL A 309 -20.54 -13.59 -26.48
N VAL A 310 -20.15 -12.33 -26.18
CA VAL A 310 -19.89 -11.31 -27.19
C VAL A 310 -18.38 -11.05 -27.29
N ASP A 311 -17.87 -10.92 -28.49
CA ASP A 311 -16.48 -10.60 -28.79
C ASP A 311 -16.22 -9.08 -28.75
N ARG A 312 -17.24 -8.27 -29.08
CA ARG A 312 -17.12 -6.81 -29.13
C ARG A 312 -18.44 -6.12 -28.75
N LEU A 313 -18.28 -4.99 -28.05
CA LEU A 313 -19.39 -4.11 -27.72
C LEU A 313 -19.08 -2.70 -28.20
N PHE A 314 -19.89 -2.19 -29.09
CA PHE A 314 -19.79 -0.82 -29.57
C PHE A 314 -20.97 0.01 -29.08
N SER A 315 -20.72 1.23 -28.67
CA SER A 315 -21.78 2.15 -28.23
C SER A 315 -21.53 3.54 -28.80
N ARG A 316 -22.57 4.08 -29.46
CA ARG A 316 -22.59 5.47 -29.88
C ARG A 316 -23.87 6.12 -29.33
N VAL A 317 -23.76 6.74 -28.15
CA VAL A 317 -24.92 7.33 -27.46
C VAL A 317 -24.55 8.74 -26.97
N GLY A 318 -25.06 9.75 -27.70
CA GLY A 318 -24.92 11.17 -27.40
C GLY A 318 -23.54 11.74 -27.83
N ALA A 319 -23.56 12.97 -28.32
CA ALA A 319 -22.33 13.76 -28.52
C ALA A 319 -21.92 14.34 -27.18
N ALA A 320 -20.69 14.06 -26.75
CA ALA A 320 -20.01 14.95 -25.84
C ALA A 320 -19.54 16.16 -26.68
N ASP A 321 -20.02 17.36 -26.36
CA ASP A 321 -19.50 18.59 -26.95
C ASP A 321 -18.01 18.73 -26.56
N ASP A 322 -17.12 18.29 -27.46
CA ASP A 322 -15.68 18.54 -27.33
C ASP A 322 -15.36 19.93 -27.91
N LEU A 323 -16.01 20.94 -27.32
CA LEU A 323 -15.79 22.34 -27.65
C LEU A 323 -14.32 22.76 -27.45
N ALA A 324 -13.60 22.06 -26.59
CA ALA A 324 -12.18 22.34 -26.29
C ALA A 324 -11.26 22.00 -27.47
N ARG A 325 -11.68 21.11 -28.40
CA ARG A 325 -10.89 20.73 -29.59
C ARG A 325 -11.42 21.28 -30.88
N GLY A 326 -12.48 22.11 -30.87
CA GLY A 326 -13.04 22.77 -32.03
C GLY A 326 -13.60 21.81 -33.11
N ARG A 327 -13.94 20.57 -32.73
CA ARG A 327 -14.54 19.60 -33.64
C ARG A 327 -16.06 19.67 -33.57
N SER A 328 -16.71 19.76 -34.75
CA SER A 328 -18.15 19.63 -34.84
C SER A 328 -18.62 18.28 -34.30
N THR A 329 -19.69 18.26 -33.50
CA THR A 329 -20.36 17.03 -33.03
C THR A 329 -20.59 16.05 -34.15
N PHE A 330 -20.99 16.53 -35.34
CA PHE A 330 -21.20 15.73 -36.54
C PHE A 330 -19.92 15.01 -37.01
N MET A 331 -18.76 15.68 -36.98
CA MET A 331 -17.48 15.06 -37.38
C MET A 331 -17.04 13.98 -36.38
N VAL A 332 -17.27 14.19 -35.10
CA VAL A 332 -16.98 13.19 -34.05
C VAL A 332 -17.89 11.98 -34.28
N GLU A 333 -19.18 12.20 -34.53
CA GLU A 333 -20.14 11.13 -34.84
C GLU A 333 -19.76 10.32 -36.07
N MET A 334 -19.31 10.96 -37.14
CA MET A 334 -18.90 10.28 -38.37
C MET A 334 -17.64 9.44 -38.16
N VAL A 335 -16.63 9.97 -37.42
CA VAL A 335 -15.39 9.24 -37.15
C VAL A 335 -15.67 8.02 -36.26
N GLU A 336 -16.48 8.16 -35.20
CA GLU A 336 -16.84 7.06 -34.31
C GLU A 336 -17.64 6.00 -35.04
N THR A 337 -18.62 6.41 -35.88
CA THR A 337 -19.43 5.49 -36.70
C THR A 337 -18.54 4.75 -37.70
N ALA A 338 -17.60 5.45 -38.36
CA ALA A 338 -16.67 4.81 -39.28
C ALA A 338 -15.78 3.80 -38.56
N ALA A 339 -15.31 4.11 -37.34
CA ALA A 339 -14.52 3.18 -36.51
C ALA A 339 -15.35 1.91 -36.19
N ILE A 340 -16.62 2.04 -35.84
CA ILE A 340 -17.51 0.90 -35.58
C ILE A 340 -17.67 0.06 -36.86
N LEU A 341 -18.01 0.67 -37.97
CA LEU A 341 -18.24 -0.04 -39.25
C LEU A 341 -16.97 -0.75 -39.78
N ASN A 342 -15.78 -0.24 -39.46
CA ASN A 342 -14.53 -0.87 -39.88
C ASN A 342 -14.06 -1.99 -38.96
N GLN A 343 -14.62 -2.12 -37.75
CA GLN A 343 -14.24 -3.09 -36.74
C GLN A 343 -15.34 -4.14 -36.44
N ALA A 344 -16.57 -3.90 -36.91
CA ALA A 344 -17.72 -4.81 -36.74
C ALA A 344 -17.69 -5.95 -37.83
#